data_809d0419324afd53a0468f79310ae29c
#
_entry.id   809d0419324afd53a0468f79310ae29c
#
_cell.length_a   1.000
_cell.length_b   1.000
_cell.length_c   1.000
_cell.angle_alpha   90.00
_cell.angle_beta   90.00
_cell.angle_gamma   90.00
#
_symmetry.space_group_name_H-M   'P 1'
#
loop_
_entity.id
_entity.type
_entity.pdbx_description
1 polymer ?
#
loop_
_entity_poly.entity_id
_entity_poly.type
_entity_poly.pdbx_seq_one_letter_code
_entity_poly.pdbx_strand_id
1 'polypeptide(L)'
;MTSRTTRALAIASIAAAVGGCATIQSYIPSIPAPDWTWLVGSSRKPGPLPELSQSVTPVVAWQAGVGKAVAGFAPFVTSDAVYAASSDGTIAKFDVASGRQFWRSSAGRTLAAGVGAGDGIVVAGTDKGDVLAFDDNGNALWTAKVGSEVIAPPRVAEGVALVFSGDGRLYALSTKDGSTRWVYQRSNPPLMVRNQAGAAISRGAVFFGTAGGRLVGLDLRSGAVGWEALVATPKGATELERIADVTSLPAIDERMACAAAYQGRTACFELVRGAAVWSRDIGSLGGIAIDRERLYVTDDAGAVHALDRSTGASLWKQDKLAKRFIGGPQMVGDQVGVVDAEGGLHLLSPVNGAYVGRVATDGSAPTSQPVAMIGGAMWQSAAGALVAIRVR
;
A
#
# COMPACT_ATOMS: atom_id res chain seq x y z
N MET A 1 -60.34 -59.29 4.30
CA MET A 1 -60.08 -58.94 2.89
C MET A 1 -60.26 -57.42 2.69
N THR A 2 -59.36 -56.62 3.14
CA THR A 2 -59.33 -55.16 2.90
C THR A 2 -57.95 -54.59 3.20
N SER A 3 -56.97 -54.81 2.28
CA SER A 3 -55.69 -54.04 2.45
C SER A 3 -54.85 -53.94 1.17
N ARG A 4 -55.43 -54.16 -0.02
CA ARG A 4 -54.62 -54.07 -1.27
C ARG A 4 -54.97 -52.87 -2.18
N THR A 5 -56.06 -52.14 -1.91
CA THR A 5 -56.52 -51.02 -2.74
C THR A 5 -55.99 -49.63 -2.30
N THR A 6 -55.56 -49.48 -1.06
CA THR A 6 -55.05 -48.20 -0.56
C THR A 6 -53.59 -47.92 -0.87
N ARG A 7 -52.77 -48.90 -1.21
CA ARG A 7 -51.35 -48.68 -1.61
C ARG A 7 -51.17 -48.27 -3.08
N ALA A 8 -52.11 -48.61 -3.93
CA ALA A 8 -52.02 -48.26 -5.36
C ALA A 8 -52.36 -46.78 -5.63
N LEU A 9 -53.26 -46.20 -4.82
CA LEU A 9 -53.60 -44.78 -4.96
C LEU A 9 -52.52 -43.81 -4.42
N ALA A 10 -51.73 -44.23 -3.43
CA ALA A 10 -50.65 -43.40 -2.90
C ALA A 10 -49.45 -43.28 -3.87
N ILE A 11 -49.17 -44.34 -4.64
CA ILE A 11 -48.08 -44.36 -5.62
C ILE A 11 -48.43 -43.52 -6.86
N ALA A 12 -49.70 -43.54 -7.28
CA ALA A 12 -50.17 -42.75 -8.42
C ALA A 12 -50.13 -41.22 -8.12
N SER A 13 -50.39 -40.84 -6.88
CA SER A 13 -50.38 -39.44 -6.47
C SER A 13 -48.96 -38.84 -6.39
N ILE A 14 -47.96 -39.67 -6.06
CA ILE A 14 -46.54 -39.21 -5.99
C ILE A 14 -45.97 -39.13 -7.42
N ALA A 15 -46.31 -39.99 -8.33
CA ALA A 15 -45.86 -39.94 -9.71
C ALA A 15 -46.42 -38.72 -10.48
N ALA A 16 -47.64 -38.28 -10.17
CA ALA A 16 -48.23 -37.09 -10.78
C ALA A 16 -47.60 -35.78 -10.26
N ALA A 17 -47.10 -35.75 -8.99
CA ALA A 17 -46.44 -34.60 -8.45
C ALA A 17 -45.01 -34.39 -8.97
N VAL A 18 -44.29 -35.48 -9.33
CA VAL A 18 -42.94 -35.38 -9.91
C VAL A 18 -43.00 -35.05 -11.42
N GLY A 19 -44.05 -35.47 -12.12
CA GLY A 19 -44.24 -35.11 -13.53
C GLY A 19 -44.66 -33.66 -13.76
N GLY A 20 -45.24 -32.98 -12.74
CA GLY A 20 -45.62 -31.58 -12.82
C GLY A 20 -44.47 -30.63 -12.78
N CYS A 21 -43.36 -30.96 -12.10
CA CYS A 21 -42.17 -30.10 -12.04
C CYS A 21 -41.37 -30.09 -13.35
N ALA A 22 -41.39 -31.16 -14.14
CA ALA A 22 -40.67 -31.22 -15.40
C ALA A 22 -41.34 -30.40 -16.53
N THR A 23 -42.66 -30.23 -16.44
CA THR A 23 -43.43 -29.45 -17.44
C THR A 23 -43.43 -27.93 -17.15
N ILE A 24 -43.13 -27.50 -15.92
CA ILE A 24 -43.05 -26.09 -15.60
C ILE A 24 -41.69 -25.52 -16.03
N GLN A 25 -40.63 -26.35 -16.07
CA GLN A 25 -39.30 -25.90 -16.45
C GLN A 25 -39.15 -25.55 -17.94
N SER A 26 -40.04 -26.08 -18.80
CA SER A 26 -40.06 -25.76 -20.23
C SER A 26 -40.82 -24.49 -20.59
N TYR A 27 -41.51 -23.87 -19.61
CA TYR A 27 -42.29 -22.65 -19.78
C TYR A 27 -41.69 -21.42 -19.09
N ILE A 28 -40.54 -21.55 -18.39
CA ILE A 28 -39.80 -20.38 -17.87
C ILE A 28 -39.02 -19.82 -19.06
N PRO A 29 -39.38 -18.65 -19.60
CA PRO A 29 -38.52 -18.03 -20.61
C PRO A 29 -37.15 -17.90 -19.99
N SER A 30 -36.10 -18.27 -20.72
CA SER A 30 -34.71 -18.11 -20.32
C SER A 30 -34.51 -16.64 -20.02
N ILE A 31 -34.65 -16.24 -18.76
CA ILE A 31 -34.26 -14.93 -18.28
C ILE A 31 -32.75 -14.90 -18.51
N PRO A 32 -32.25 -14.01 -19.37
CA PRO A 32 -30.81 -13.90 -19.55
C PRO A 32 -30.21 -13.70 -18.15
N ALA A 33 -29.19 -14.49 -17.81
CA ALA A 33 -28.50 -14.34 -16.54
C ALA A 33 -28.17 -12.87 -16.36
N PRO A 34 -28.49 -12.26 -15.21
CA PRO A 34 -28.17 -10.88 -14.98
C PRO A 34 -26.69 -10.66 -15.28
N ASP A 35 -26.37 -9.62 -16.02
CA ASP A 35 -24.99 -9.25 -16.28
C ASP A 35 -24.36 -8.76 -14.98
N TRP A 36 -23.74 -9.67 -14.25
CA TRP A 36 -23.03 -9.41 -13.01
C TRP A 36 -21.66 -8.73 -13.23
N THR A 37 -21.32 -8.40 -14.49
CA THR A 37 -20.02 -7.77 -14.80
C THR A 37 -19.82 -6.43 -14.11
N TRP A 38 -20.90 -5.80 -13.64
CA TRP A 38 -20.84 -4.60 -12.81
C TRP A 38 -20.45 -4.90 -11.33
N LEU A 39 -20.70 -6.13 -10.84
CA LEU A 39 -20.35 -6.60 -9.49
C LEU A 39 -18.96 -7.24 -9.44
N VAL A 40 -18.64 -8.02 -10.47
CA VAL A 40 -17.31 -8.60 -10.67
C VAL A 40 -16.61 -7.64 -11.61
N GLY A 41 -15.96 -6.61 -11.10
CA GLY A 41 -15.38 -5.54 -11.90
C GLY A 41 -14.93 -6.07 -13.27
N SER A 42 -15.61 -5.64 -14.34
CA SER A 42 -15.15 -5.93 -15.69
C SER A 42 -13.65 -5.74 -15.70
N SER A 43 -12.90 -6.64 -16.33
CA SER A 43 -11.48 -6.42 -16.61
C SER A 43 -11.38 -5.12 -17.44
N ARG A 44 -11.38 -3.97 -16.73
CA ARG A 44 -11.28 -2.67 -17.38
C ARG A 44 -9.92 -2.63 -18.03
N LYS A 45 -9.90 -2.79 -19.34
CA LYS A 45 -8.68 -2.61 -20.09
C LYS A 45 -8.12 -1.22 -19.74
N PRO A 46 -6.83 -1.11 -19.42
CA PRO A 46 -6.21 0.17 -19.18
C PRO A 46 -6.47 1.13 -20.33
N GLY A 47 -6.64 2.41 -20.02
CA GLY A 47 -6.80 3.45 -21.03
C GLY A 47 -5.59 3.56 -21.96
N PRO A 48 -5.71 4.25 -23.08
CA PRO A 48 -4.60 4.46 -24.00
C PRO A 48 -3.46 5.19 -23.30
N LEU A 49 -2.24 4.95 -23.78
CA LEU A 49 -1.07 5.67 -23.30
C LEU A 49 -1.10 7.12 -23.84
N PRO A 50 -0.88 8.14 -22.99
CA PRO A 50 -0.80 9.52 -23.42
C PRO A 50 0.41 9.77 -24.32
N GLU A 51 0.34 10.85 -25.11
CA GLU A 51 1.50 11.32 -25.88
C GLU A 51 2.70 11.58 -24.98
N LEU A 52 3.87 11.24 -25.49
CA LEU A 52 5.14 11.36 -24.81
C LEU A 52 5.99 12.43 -25.49
N SER A 53 6.28 13.51 -24.77
CA SER A 53 7.31 14.49 -25.15
C SER A 53 8.64 14.03 -24.54
N GLN A 54 9.25 12.99 -25.13
CA GLN A 54 10.42 12.35 -24.54
C GLN A 54 11.59 13.31 -24.42
N SER A 55 11.99 13.61 -23.19
CA SER A 55 13.19 14.39 -22.85
C SER A 55 14.07 13.66 -21.86
N VAL A 56 13.63 12.52 -21.34
CA VAL A 56 14.32 11.70 -20.34
C VAL A 56 14.19 10.25 -20.72
N THR A 57 15.25 9.46 -20.52
CA THR A 57 15.25 8.03 -20.83
C THR A 57 15.34 7.20 -19.56
N PRO A 58 14.17 6.75 -18.99
CA PRO A 58 14.20 5.77 -17.93
C PRO A 58 14.59 4.41 -18.48
N VAL A 59 15.44 3.70 -17.74
CA VAL A 59 15.89 2.35 -18.10
C VAL A 59 15.72 1.41 -16.91
N VAL A 60 15.36 0.16 -17.19
CA VAL A 60 15.43 -0.90 -16.20
C VAL A 60 16.92 -1.17 -15.95
N ALA A 61 17.40 -0.79 -14.77
CA ALA A 61 18.80 -0.99 -14.40
C ALA A 61 19.08 -2.47 -14.12
N TRP A 62 18.14 -3.12 -13.39
CA TRP A 62 18.15 -4.54 -13.13
C TRP A 62 16.78 -5.02 -12.64
N GLN A 63 16.57 -6.33 -12.70
CA GLN A 63 15.43 -7.01 -12.09
C GLN A 63 15.91 -8.25 -11.34
N ALA A 64 15.24 -8.58 -10.22
CA ALA A 64 15.51 -9.79 -9.44
C ALA A 64 14.21 -10.41 -8.94
N GLY A 65 14.13 -11.74 -8.92
CA GLY A 65 12.97 -12.46 -8.40
C GLY A 65 13.03 -12.59 -6.88
N VAL A 66 11.97 -12.19 -6.17
CA VAL A 66 11.83 -12.40 -4.73
C VAL A 66 10.82 -13.49 -4.44
N GLY A 67 9.68 -13.47 -5.09
CA GLY A 67 8.52 -14.30 -4.89
C GLY A 67 7.25 -13.45 -4.90
N LYS A 68 6.10 -14.08 -5.09
CA LYS A 68 4.79 -13.38 -5.17
C LYS A 68 4.55 -12.52 -3.94
N ALA A 69 4.01 -11.35 -4.17
CA ALA A 69 3.71 -10.38 -3.13
C ALA A 69 2.31 -9.77 -3.36
N VAL A 70 1.72 -9.29 -2.29
CA VAL A 70 0.44 -8.58 -2.28
C VAL A 70 0.64 -7.12 -1.91
N ALA A 71 -0.42 -6.32 -1.95
CA ALA A 71 -0.37 -4.92 -1.52
C ALA A 71 0.27 -4.80 -0.12
N GLY A 72 1.17 -3.82 0.06
CA GLY A 72 1.92 -3.60 1.29
C GLY A 72 3.33 -4.22 1.32
N PHE A 73 3.71 -5.02 0.32
CA PHE A 73 5.09 -5.52 0.20
C PHE A 73 5.99 -4.48 -0.48
N ALA A 74 6.43 -3.51 0.30
CA ALA A 74 7.42 -2.54 -0.16
C ALA A 74 8.84 -3.07 0.09
N PRO A 75 9.79 -2.90 -0.85
CA PRO A 75 11.20 -3.13 -0.56
C PRO A 75 11.73 -2.06 0.39
N PHE A 76 12.73 -2.41 1.19
CA PHE A 76 13.47 -1.46 2.00
C PHE A 76 14.84 -1.21 1.35
N VAL A 77 15.17 0.07 1.13
CA VAL A 77 16.36 0.48 0.38
C VAL A 77 17.30 1.24 1.28
N THR A 78 18.57 0.85 1.30
CA THR A 78 19.69 1.58 1.89
C THR A 78 20.60 2.13 0.79
N SER A 79 21.69 2.76 1.16
CA SER A 79 22.69 3.26 0.21
C SER A 79 23.37 2.14 -0.62
N ASP A 80 23.47 0.94 -0.08
CA ASP A 80 24.25 -0.19 -0.60
C ASP A 80 23.42 -1.46 -0.84
N ALA A 81 22.27 -1.60 -0.18
CA ALA A 81 21.47 -2.81 -0.23
C ALA A 81 19.96 -2.55 -0.40
N VAL A 82 19.28 -3.58 -0.88
CA VAL A 82 17.83 -3.68 -0.92
C VAL A 82 17.41 -4.95 -0.20
N TYR A 83 16.44 -4.81 0.70
CA TYR A 83 15.80 -5.91 1.37
C TYR A 83 14.37 -6.04 0.86
N ALA A 84 13.97 -7.25 0.52
CA ALA A 84 12.62 -7.53 0.02
C ALA A 84 12.11 -8.85 0.58
N ALA A 85 10.79 -8.99 0.60
CA ALA A 85 10.12 -10.20 1.08
C ALA A 85 9.02 -10.64 0.13
N SER A 86 8.60 -11.88 0.24
CA SER A 86 7.42 -12.42 -0.43
C SER A 86 6.44 -13.02 0.58
N SER A 87 5.20 -13.18 0.15
CA SER A 87 4.14 -13.70 1.03
C SER A 87 4.35 -15.14 1.47
N ASP A 88 5.16 -15.92 0.75
CA ASP A 88 5.51 -17.31 1.13
C ASP A 88 6.54 -17.42 2.27
N GLY A 89 7.04 -16.28 2.76
CA GLY A 89 8.03 -16.23 3.84
C GLY A 89 9.47 -16.05 3.37
N THR A 90 9.71 -15.88 2.08
CA THR A 90 11.05 -15.55 1.60
C THR A 90 11.45 -14.13 2.00
N ILE A 91 12.67 -13.97 2.49
CA ILE A 91 13.34 -12.68 2.74
C ILE A 91 14.68 -12.71 2.01
N ALA A 92 15.03 -11.64 1.32
CA ALA A 92 16.27 -11.57 0.56
C ALA A 92 16.91 -10.19 0.61
N LYS A 93 18.26 -10.18 0.52
CA LYS A 93 19.08 -8.98 0.42
C LYS A 93 19.78 -8.97 -0.94
N PHE A 94 19.77 -7.81 -1.58
CA PHE A 94 20.38 -7.59 -2.89
C PHE A 94 21.28 -6.36 -2.84
N ASP A 95 22.29 -6.34 -3.69
CA ASP A 95 23.09 -5.17 -3.99
C ASP A 95 22.23 -4.12 -4.73
N VAL A 96 22.17 -2.90 -4.22
CA VAL A 96 21.31 -1.83 -4.78
C VAL A 96 21.75 -1.40 -6.18
N ALA A 97 23.02 -1.54 -6.51
CA ALA A 97 23.56 -1.08 -7.79
C ALA A 97 23.34 -2.08 -8.91
N SER A 98 23.50 -3.38 -8.64
CA SER A 98 23.53 -4.46 -9.63
C SER A 98 22.37 -5.45 -9.54
N GLY A 99 21.61 -5.48 -8.41
CA GLY A 99 20.60 -6.49 -8.17
C GLY A 99 21.17 -7.89 -7.84
N ARG A 100 22.49 -8.01 -7.64
CA ARG A 100 23.09 -9.28 -7.22
C ARG A 100 22.60 -9.66 -5.83
N GLN A 101 22.07 -10.87 -5.69
CA GLN A 101 21.60 -11.39 -4.41
C GLN A 101 22.79 -11.66 -3.49
N PHE A 102 22.78 -11.08 -2.29
CA PHE A 102 23.73 -11.40 -1.22
C PHE A 102 23.32 -12.67 -0.48
N TRP A 103 22.05 -12.72 -0.04
CA TRP A 103 21.49 -13.88 0.63
C TRP A 103 19.98 -13.97 0.43
N ARG A 104 19.42 -15.15 0.73
CA ARG A 104 18.01 -15.46 0.77
C ARG A 104 17.77 -16.38 1.96
N SER A 105 16.78 -16.05 2.78
CA SER A 105 16.38 -16.79 3.97
C SER A 105 14.88 -17.05 3.95
N SER A 106 14.44 -18.03 4.73
CA SER A 106 13.03 -18.34 4.91
C SER A 106 12.60 -17.99 6.32
N ALA A 107 11.51 -17.26 6.45
CA ALA A 107 10.81 -17.01 7.70
C ALA A 107 10.09 -18.27 8.24
N GLY A 108 9.89 -19.29 7.40
CA GLY A 108 9.10 -20.48 7.72
C GLY A 108 7.63 -20.21 7.99
N ARG A 109 7.14 -19.01 7.67
CA ARG A 109 5.78 -18.52 7.94
C ARG A 109 5.34 -17.55 6.86
N THR A 110 4.02 -17.44 6.64
CA THR A 110 3.43 -16.44 5.74
C THR A 110 3.69 -15.03 6.28
N LEU A 111 4.32 -14.19 5.46
CA LEU A 111 4.50 -12.77 5.76
C LEU A 111 3.29 -11.97 5.28
N ALA A 112 2.97 -10.90 5.99
CA ALA A 112 1.80 -10.07 5.73
C ALA A 112 2.14 -8.71 5.13
N ALA A 113 3.42 -8.31 5.20
CA ALA A 113 3.92 -7.03 4.67
C ALA A 113 5.38 -7.17 4.24
N GLY A 114 5.91 -6.12 3.63
CA GLY A 114 7.34 -6.00 3.33
C GLY A 114 8.21 -5.99 4.60
N VAL A 115 9.50 -5.81 4.41
CA VAL A 115 10.49 -5.80 5.51
C VAL A 115 10.93 -4.38 5.87
N GLY A 116 11.43 -4.22 7.09
CA GLY A 116 12.22 -3.06 7.49
C GLY A 116 13.63 -3.50 7.86
N ALA A 117 14.62 -2.67 7.59
CA ALA A 117 16.01 -2.92 7.99
C ALA A 117 16.62 -1.66 8.64
N GLY A 118 17.56 -1.88 9.54
CA GLY A 118 18.27 -0.83 10.26
C GLY A 118 19.01 -1.44 11.46
N ASP A 119 19.94 -0.72 12.02
CA ASP A 119 20.70 -1.13 13.22
C ASP A 119 21.34 -2.55 13.10
N GLY A 120 21.66 -2.99 11.86
CA GLY A 120 22.22 -4.31 11.59
C GLY A 120 21.24 -5.47 11.61
N ILE A 121 19.92 -5.20 11.65
CA ILE A 121 18.89 -6.24 11.62
C ILE A 121 17.86 -6.00 10.51
N VAL A 122 17.19 -7.07 10.11
CA VAL A 122 16.03 -7.07 9.20
C VAL A 122 14.83 -7.60 9.98
N VAL A 123 13.70 -6.90 9.90
CA VAL A 123 12.48 -7.25 10.64
C VAL A 123 11.34 -7.50 9.67
N ALA A 124 10.63 -8.60 9.86
CA ALA A 124 9.44 -8.99 9.08
C ALA A 124 8.26 -9.32 9.99
N GLY A 125 7.05 -9.09 9.50
CA GLY A 125 5.82 -9.38 10.23
C GLY A 125 4.95 -10.41 9.53
N THR A 126 4.25 -11.24 10.31
CA THR A 126 3.38 -12.30 9.80
C THR A 126 1.89 -11.95 9.90
N ASP A 127 1.07 -12.70 9.18
CA ASP A 127 -0.40 -12.67 9.25
C ASP A 127 -0.96 -13.14 10.59
N LYS A 128 -0.11 -13.76 11.43
CA LYS A 128 -0.47 -14.24 12.78
C LYS A 128 0.05 -13.34 13.90
N GLY A 129 0.70 -12.20 13.55
CA GLY A 129 1.25 -11.27 14.52
C GLY A 129 2.58 -11.70 15.10
N ASP A 130 3.29 -12.63 14.48
CA ASP A 130 4.69 -12.86 14.83
C ASP A 130 5.57 -11.82 14.16
N VAL A 131 6.55 -11.32 14.89
CA VAL A 131 7.56 -10.40 14.41
C VAL A 131 8.89 -11.12 14.48
N LEU A 132 9.54 -11.25 13.33
CA LEU A 132 10.76 -12.02 13.15
C LEU A 132 11.91 -11.08 12.85
N ALA A 133 13.03 -11.23 13.54
CA ALA A 133 14.25 -10.49 13.24
C ALA A 133 15.34 -11.42 12.75
N PHE A 134 16.12 -10.91 11.82
CA PHE A 134 17.28 -11.55 11.23
C PHE A 134 18.46 -10.61 11.31
N ASP A 135 19.68 -11.15 11.39
CA ASP A 135 20.89 -10.35 11.26
C ASP A 135 21.10 -9.89 9.80
N ASP A 136 22.12 -9.09 9.56
CA ASP A 136 22.47 -8.59 8.22
C ASP A 136 22.94 -9.68 7.26
N ASN A 137 23.18 -10.91 7.72
CA ASN A 137 23.50 -12.10 6.93
C ASN A 137 22.31 -13.02 6.70
N GLY A 138 21.12 -12.65 7.22
CA GLY A 138 19.89 -13.42 7.06
C GLY A 138 19.72 -14.57 8.08
N ASN A 139 20.52 -14.62 9.15
CA ASN A 139 20.33 -15.58 10.24
C ASN A 139 19.27 -15.09 11.21
N ALA A 140 18.40 -16.00 11.69
CA ALA A 140 17.36 -15.65 12.66
C ALA A 140 17.97 -15.23 14.00
N LEU A 141 17.46 -14.12 14.56
CA LEU A 141 17.91 -13.58 15.86
C LEU A 141 16.87 -13.82 16.96
N TRP A 142 15.68 -13.27 16.79
CA TRP A 142 14.60 -13.36 17.76
C TRP A 142 13.21 -13.37 17.11
N THR A 143 12.22 -13.82 17.88
CA THR A 143 10.81 -13.75 17.53
C THR A 143 10.05 -13.09 18.65
N ALA A 144 9.21 -12.10 18.33
CA ALA A 144 8.28 -11.44 19.24
C ALA A 144 6.84 -11.67 18.79
N LYS A 145 5.86 -11.33 19.65
CA LYS A 145 4.43 -11.45 19.36
C LYS A 145 3.75 -10.10 19.56
N VAL A 146 2.94 -9.68 18.57
CA VAL A 146 2.03 -8.53 18.68
C VAL A 146 0.57 -9.00 18.66
N GLY A 147 -0.37 -8.09 18.98
CA GLY A 147 -1.75 -8.45 19.25
C GLY A 147 -2.55 -9.01 18.08
N SER A 148 -2.16 -8.70 16.85
CA SER A 148 -2.84 -9.14 15.63
C SER A 148 -1.86 -9.20 14.47
N GLU A 149 -2.33 -9.49 13.26
CA GLU A 149 -1.51 -9.45 12.04
C GLU A 149 -0.70 -8.16 11.90
N VAL A 150 0.48 -8.24 11.32
CA VAL A 150 1.28 -7.07 10.97
C VAL A 150 0.78 -6.51 9.64
N ILE A 151 0.37 -5.24 9.60
CA ILE A 151 -0.33 -4.65 8.45
C ILE A 151 0.52 -3.67 7.62
N ALA A 152 1.77 -3.42 8.05
CA ALA A 152 2.69 -2.52 7.36
C ALA A 152 4.13 -3.02 7.45
N PRO A 153 5.01 -2.64 6.50
CA PRO A 153 6.44 -2.91 6.63
C PRO A 153 6.97 -2.29 7.93
N PRO A 154 7.67 -3.07 8.78
CA PRO A 154 8.32 -2.55 9.97
C PRO A 154 9.27 -1.39 9.66
N ARG A 155 9.57 -0.55 10.65
CA ARG A 155 10.60 0.50 10.56
C ARG A 155 11.59 0.32 11.68
N VAL A 156 12.87 0.32 11.34
CA VAL A 156 13.96 0.06 12.30
C VAL A 156 14.88 1.27 12.34
N ALA A 157 15.03 1.86 13.53
CA ALA A 157 15.98 2.96 13.78
C ALA A 157 16.22 3.14 15.29
N GLU A 158 17.38 3.63 15.66
CA GLU A 158 17.76 4.01 17.03
C GLU A 158 17.48 2.93 18.10
N GLY A 159 17.69 1.67 17.75
CA GLY A 159 17.48 0.54 18.65
C GLY A 159 16.02 0.11 18.82
N VAL A 160 15.11 0.60 17.95
CA VAL A 160 13.69 0.33 17.99
C VAL A 160 13.21 -0.22 16.64
N ALA A 161 12.41 -1.29 16.68
CA ALA A 161 11.62 -1.77 15.56
C ALA A 161 10.15 -1.40 15.77
N LEU A 162 9.60 -0.55 14.90
CA LEU A 162 8.21 -0.13 14.90
C LEU A 162 7.37 -1.09 14.08
N VAL A 163 6.29 -1.60 14.65
CA VAL A 163 5.43 -2.63 14.05
C VAL A 163 3.96 -2.25 14.20
N PHE A 164 3.26 -2.04 13.08
CA PHE A 164 1.83 -1.83 13.06
C PHE A 164 1.07 -3.14 13.09
N SER A 165 0.12 -3.25 14.01
CA SER A 165 -0.77 -4.39 14.16
C SER A 165 -2.21 -4.03 13.75
N GLY A 166 -2.92 -4.97 13.15
CA GLY A 166 -4.29 -4.79 12.64
C GLY A 166 -5.33 -4.42 13.69
N ASP A 167 -5.00 -4.57 14.97
CA ASP A 167 -5.84 -4.15 16.11
C ASP A 167 -5.69 -2.65 16.47
N GLY A 168 -5.04 -1.86 15.61
CA GLY A 168 -4.86 -0.42 15.81
C GLY A 168 -3.73 -0.03 16.74
N ARG A 169 -2.78 -0.95 16.98
CA ARG A 169 -1.60 -0.69 17.82
C ARG A 169 -0.35 -0.49 16.99
N LEU A 170 0.50 0.42 17.48
CA LEU A 170 1.89 0.55 17.06
C LEU A 170 2.78 0.09 18.20
N TYR A 171 3.50 -1.00 17.98
CA TYR A 171 4.47 -1.54 18.93
C TYR A 171 5.86 -0.99 18.62
N ALA A 172 6.59 -0.62 19.66
CA ALA A 172 8.03 -0.39 19.60
C ALA A 172 8.75 -1.54 20.29
N LEU A 173 9.45 -2.34 19.52
CA LEU A 173 10.20 -3.50 20.00
C LEU A 173 11.68 -3.14 20.05
N SER A 174 12.39 -3.69 21.04
CA SER A 174 13.84 -3.59 21.13
C SER A 174 14.50 -4.36 19.98
N THR A 175 15.43 -3.75 19.25
CA THR A 175 16.17 -4.42 18.18
C THR A 175 17.08 -5.54 18.70
N LYS A 176 17.41 -5.55 19.99
CA LYS A 176 18.31 -6.54 20.60
C LYS A 176 17.66 -7.91 20.81
N ASP A 177 16.40 -7.89 21.30
CA ASP A 177 15.74 -9.10 21.81
C ASP A 177 14.24 -9.19 21.52
N GLY A 178 13.67 -8.19 20.80
CA GLY A 178 12.24 -8.15 20.48
C GLY A 178 11.33 -7.79 21.67
N SER A 179 11.88 -7.44 22.84
CA SER A 179 11.07 -7.03 23.99
C SER A 179 10.32 -5.71 23.69
N THR A 180 9.06 -5.62 24.15
CA THR A 180 8.25 -4.42 23.96
C THR A 180 8.77 -3.30 24.84
N ARG A 181 9.11 -2.14 24.24
CA ARG A 181 9.50 -0.93 24.96
C ARG A 181 8.30 -0.07 25.30
N TRP A 182 7.43 0.16 24.30
CA TRP A 182 6.17 0.87 24.47
C TRP A 182 5.15 0.43 23.42
N VAL A 183 3.88 0.76 23.67
CA VAL A 183 2.78 0.53 22.74
C VAL A 183 1.93 1.80 22.67
N TYR A 184 1.73 2.31 21.48
CA TYR A 184 0.68 3.30 21.22
C TYR A 184 -0.57 2.58 20.75
N GLN A 185 -1.71 2.93 21.34
CA GLN A 185 -3.00 2.33 21.00
C GLN A 185 -4.04 3.41 20.70
N ARG A 186 -4.79 3.17 19.63
CA ARG A 186 -5.98 3.95 19.28
C ARG A 186 -7.09 3.01 18.87
N SER A 187 -8.34 3.35 19.23
CA SER A 187 -9.51 2.61 18.76
C SER A 187 -9.71 2.87 17.27
N ASN A 188 -9.81 1.81 16.47
CA ASN A 188 -10.14 1.90 15.06
C ASN A 188 -11.64 2.18 14.87
N PRO A 189 -12.05 2.90 13.81
CA PRO A 189 -13.43 2.95 13.39
C PRO A 189 -13.92 1.56 12.95
N PRO A 190 -15.24 1.32 12.88
CA PRO A 190 -15.81 0.02 12.49
C PRO A 190 -15.38 -0.46 11.10
N LEU A 191 -15.19 0.48 10.16
CA LEU A 191 -14.66 0.22 8.84
C LEU A 191 -13.42 1.08 8.58
N MET A 192 -12.40 0.47 8.02
CA MET A 192 -11.15 1.13 7.67
C MET A 192 -10.52 0.49 6.43
N VAL A 193 -9.69 1.25 5.73
CA VAL A 193 -8.87 0.70 4.65
C VAL A 193 -7.76 -0.16 5.25
N ARG A 194 -7.69 -1.42 4.83
CA ARG A 194 -6.61 -2.33 5.24
C ARG A 194 -5.34 -2.07 4.43
N ASN A 195 -4.85 -0.86 4.50
CA ASN A 195 -3.60 -0.47 3.87
C ASN A 195 -2.90 0.56 4.76
N GLN A 196 -1.74 0.21 5.25
CA GLN A 196 -0.87 1.08 6.03
C GLN A 196 0.50 1.12 5.39
N ALA A 197 0.98 2.29 5.06
CA ALA A 197 2.32 2.45 4.47
C ALA A 197 3.44 2.44 5.52
N GLY A 198 3.08 2.33 6.80
CA GLY A 198 4.02 2.34 7.91
C GLY A 198 4.25 3.75 8.48
N ALA A 199 5.39 3.92 9.15
CA ALA A 199 5.77 5.17 9.80
C ALA A 199 6.97 5.82 9.13
N ALA A 200 7.02 7.16 9.14
CA ALA A 200 8.22 7.93 8.85
C ALA A 200 8.93 8.27 10.16
N ILE A 201 10.24 8.10 10.21
CA ILE A 201 11.07 8.45 11.38
C ILE A 201 11.93 9.66 10.98
N SER A 202 11.89 10.70 11.77
CA SER A 202 12.71 11.88 11.57
C SER A 202 13.06 12.52 12.90
N ARG A 203 14.35 12.80 13.17
CA ARG A 203 14.85 13.52 14.33
C ARG A 203 14.36 12.96 15.68
N GLY A 204 14.34 11.64 15.83
CA GLY A 204 13.87 10.98 17.06
C GLY A 204 12.36 11.02 17.26
N ALA A 205 11.59 11.41 16.24
CA ALA A 205 10.13 11.36 16.22
C ALA A 205 9.62 10.37 15.18
N VAL A 206 8.43 9.85 15.43
CA VAL A 206 7.70 8.91 14.57
C VAL A 206 6.43 9.58 14.07
N PHE A 207 6.21 9.58 12.76
CA PHE A 207 5.02 10.15 12.14
C PHE A 207 4.29 9.08 11.35
N PHE A 208 2.98 8.95 11.56
CA PHE A 208 2.16 7.96 10.86
C PHE A 208 0.70 8.37 10.76
N GLY A 209 0.05 7.88 9.72
CA GLY A 209 -1.38 8.04 9.55
C GLY A 209 -2.17 7.03 10.36
N THR A 210 -3.39 7.40 10.76
CA THR A 210 -4.32 6.49 11.42
C THR A 210 -5.64 6.40 10.67
N ALA A 211 -6.38 5.34 10.93
CA ALA A 211 -7.79 5.28 10.56
C ALA A 211 -8.56 6.44 11.21
N GLY A 212 -9.56 6.97 10.50
CA GLY A 212 -10.32 8.14 10.93
C GLY A 212 -9.61 9.48 10.69
N GLY A 213 -8.63 9.51 9.78
CA GLY A 213 -8.14 10.74 9.17
C GLY A 213 -7.15 11.57 9.99
N ARG A 214 -6.34 10.96 10.84
CA ARG A 214 -5.36 11.71 11.65
C ARG A 214 -3.91 11.38 11.27
N LEU A 215 -3.06 12.37 11.43
CA LEU A 215 -1.63 12.25 11.45
C LEU A 215 -1.14 12.39 12.89
N VAL A 216 -0.30 11.46 13.33
CA VAL A 216 0.21 11.39 14.72
C VAL A 216 1.72 11.54 14.71
N GLY A 217 2.24 12.35 15.60
CA GLY A 217 3.66 12.49 15.91
C GLY A 217 3.97 12.00 17.32
N LEU A 218 4.86 11.01 17.47
CA LEU A 218 5.30 10.46 18.75
C LEU A 218 6.80 10.66 18.94
N ASP A 219 7.25 10.71 20.19
CA ASP A 219 8.65 10.52 20.53
C ASP A 219 9.05 9.04 20.33
N LEU A 220 10.11 8.80 19.58
CA LEU A 220 10.54 7.44 19.20
C LEU A 220 10.96 6.58 20.41
N ARG A 221 11.54 7.20 21.43
CA ARG A 221 12.11 6.47 22.59
C ARG A 221 11.05 6.10 23.61
N SER A 222 10.13 7.01 23.88
CA SER A 222 9.13 6.88 24.94
C SER A 222 7.74 6.48 24.44
N GLY A 223 7.43 6.70 23.15
CA GLY A 223 6.09 6.57 22.60
C GLY A 223 5.12 7.67 23.04
N ALA A 224 5.63 8.71 23.73
CA ALA A 224 4.82 9.84 24.16
C ALA A 224 4.27 10.62 22.95
N VAL A 225 2.96 10.95 23.01
CA VAL A 225 2.32 11.74 21.96
C VAL A 225 2.84 13.17 22.02
N GLY A 226 3.55 13.59 20.98
CA GLY A 226 3.93 14.97 20.79
C GLY A 226 2.76 15.81 20.30
N TRP A 227 2.07 15.32 19.26
CA TRP A 227 0.86 15.95 18.74
C TRP A 227 0.04 14.97 17.88
N GLU A 228 -1.25 15.27 17.73
CA GLU A 228 -2.15 14.65 16.75
C GLU A 228 -2.84 15.78 15.95
N ALA A 229 -2.88 15.63 14.63
CA ALA A 229 -3.52 16.59 13.74
C ALA A 229 -4.57 15.91 12.88
N LEU A 230 -5.67 16.61 12.60
CA LEU A 230 -6.76 16.12 11.75
C LEU A 230 -6.44 16.46 10.28
N VAL A 231 -6.19 15.44 9.46
CA VAL A 231 -6.00 15.56 8.01
C VAL A 231 -7.36 15.67 7.33
N ALA A 232 -8.28 14.78 7.68
CA ALA A 232 -9.63 14.73 7.11
C ALA A 232 -10.67 14.31 8.15
N THR A 233 -11.86 14.89 8.06
CA THR A 233 -13.00 14.49 8.87
C THR A 233 -13.83 13.47 8.10
N PRO A 234 -14.15 12.30 8.68
CA PRO A 234 -15.11 11.37 8.10
C PRO A 234 -16.43 12.05 7.76
N LYS A 235 -16.88 11.93 6.51
CA LYS A 235 -18.14 12.55 6.02
C LYS A 235 -18.89 11.55 5.17
N GLY A 236 -20.21 11.52 5.30
CA GLY A 236 -21.10 10.68 4.49
C GLY A 236 -22.27 10.13 5.27
N ALA A 237 -23.25 9.59 4.56
CA ALA A 237 -24.44 8.97 5.12
C ALA A 237 -24.18 7.52 5.56
N THR A 238 -23.31 6.82 4.84
CA THR A 238 -22.96 5.41 5.09
C THR A 238 -21.58 5.28 5.74
N GLU A 239 -21.31 4.16 6.39
CA GLU A 239 -19.99 3.86 6.96
C GLU A 239 -18.88 3.81 5.90
N LEU A 240 -19.21 3.34 4.68
CA LEU A 240 -18.25 3.33 3.55
C LEU A 240 -17.85 4.74 3.11
N GLU A 241 -18.80 5.67 3.07
CA GLU A 241 -18.52 7.07 2.73
C GLU A 241 -17.72 7.80 3.83
N ARG A 242 -17.79 7.29 5.06
CA ARG A 242 -17.08 7.86 6.22
C ARG A 242 -15.63 7.39 6.35
N ILE A 243 -15.17 6.49 5.48
CA ILE A 243 -13.76 6.09 5.49
C ILE A 243 -12.92 7.29 5.05
N ALA A 244 -12.09 7.80 5.95
CA ALA A 244 -11.19 8.93 5.70
C ALA A 244 -9.80 8.65 6.28
N ASP A 245 -9.27 7.45 5.98
CA ASP A 245 -8.05 6.94 6.60
C ASP A 245 -6.80 7.55 5.97
N VAL A 246 -5.82 7.91 6.78
CA VAL A 246 -4.49 8.29 6.31
C VAL A 246 -3.69 7.01 6.12
N THR A 247 -3.67 6.51 4.88
CA THR A 247 -3.07 5.22 4.52
C THR A 247 -1.67 5.35 3.95
N SER A 248 -1.29 6.54 3.48
CA SER A 248 0.01 6.80 2.87
C SER A 248 1.10 7.06 3.90
N LEU A 249 2.35 6.77 3.52
CA LEU A 249 3.50 7.21 4.28
C LEU A 249 3.53 8.74 4.33
N PRO A 250 3.61 9.37 5.52
CA PRO A 250 3.75 10.81 5.61
C PRO A 250 5.05 11.29 4.94
N ALA A 251 4.97 12.37 4.17
CA ALA A 251 6.14 13.03 3.64
C ALA A 251 6.63 14.08 4.64
N ILE A 252 7.88 13.91 5.06
CA ILE A 252 8.50 14.73 6.14
C ILE A 252 9.68 15.51 5.56
N ASP A 253 9.73 16.78 5.86
CA ASP A 253 10.92 17.60 5.65
C ASP A 253 11.41 18.24 6.97
N GLU A 254 12.22 19.29 6.89
CA GLU A 254 12.76 19.97 8.06
C GLU A 254 11.72 20.77 8.85
N ARG A 255 10.60 21.16 8.24
CA ARG A 255 9.60 22.10 8.76
C ARG A 255 8.20 21.50 8.86
N MET A 256 7.87 20.55 7.96
CA MET A 256 6.51 20.09 7.78
C MET A 256 6.41 18.57 7.72
N ALA A 257 5.28 18.07 8.20
CA ALA A 257 4.77 16.72 7.98
C ALA A 257 3.51 16.83 7.13
N CYS A 258 3.50 16.19 5.97
CA CYS A 258 2.36 16.18 5.04
C CYS A 258 1.78 14.78 4.95
N ALA A 259 0.46 14.68 4.81
CA ALA A 259 -0.25 13.42 4.65
C ALA A 259 -1.50 13.60 3.78
N ALA A 260 -1.92 12.52 3.14
CA ALA A 260 -3.17 12.46 2.40
C ALA A 260 -4.07 11.38 2.99
N ALA A 261 -5.36 11.66 3.09
CA ALA A 261 -6.38 10.71 3.53
C ALA A 261 -7.19 10.21 2.34
N TYR A 262 -7.50 8.92 2.33
CA TYR A 262 -8.42 8.31 1.38
C TYR A 262 -9.82 8.94 1.53
N GLN A 263 -10.51 9.23 0.42
CA GLN A 263 -11.81 9.95 0.37
C GLN A 263 -11.83 11.24 1.21
N GLY A 264 -10.68 11.86 1.42
CA GLY A 264 -10.51 12.96 2.35
C GLY A 264 -9.74 14.12 1.76
N ARG A 265 -8.69 14.49 2.44
CA ARG A 265 -7.88 15.69 2.15
C ARG A 265 -6.40 15.37 2.13
N THR A 266 -5.64 16.22 1.44
CA THR A 266 -4.19 16.32 1.59
C THR A 266 -3.90 17.57 2.43
N ALA A 267 -3.08 17.42 3.46
CA ALA A 267 -2.75 18.51 4.37
C ALA A 267 -1.28 18.46 4.82
N CYS A 268 -0.71 19.63 5.11
CA CYS A 268 0.61 19.77 5.72
C CYS A 268 0.50 20.48 7.06
N PHE A 269 1.32 20.03 7.98
CA PHE A 269 1.36 20.51 9.37
C PHE A 269 2.78 20.91 9.74
N GLU A 270 2.93 21.85 10.63
CA GLU A 270 4.22 22.19 11.22
C GLU A 270 4.78 20.97 11.98
N LEU A 271 6.04 20.63 11.71
CA LEU A 271 6.64 19.38 12.19
C LEU A 271 6.68 19.28 13.72
N VAL A 272 6.91 20.38 14.40
CA VAL A 272 7.13 20.40 15.86
C VAL A 272 5.83 20.44 16.65
N ARG A 273 4.86 21.23 16.21
CA ARG A 273 3.62 21.48 16.97
C ARG A 273 2.37 20.86 16.37
N GLY A 274 2.47 20.31 15.15
CA GLY A 274 1.30 19.75 14.45
C GLY A 274 0.26 20.81 14.04
N ALA A 275 0.62 22.10 14.05
CA ALA A 275 -0.27 23.16 13.60
C ALA A 275 -0.48 23.07 12.09
N ALA A 276 -1.75 23.19 11.65
CA ALA A 276 -2.06 23.12 10.23
C ALA A 276 -1.45 24.30 9.47
N VAL A 277 -0.69 24.01 8.42
CA VAL A 277 -0.15 25.01 7.50
C VAL A 277 -1.14 25.25 6.37
N TRP A 278 -1.58 24.18 5.70
CA TRP A 278 -2.59 24.24 4.66
C TRP A 278 -3.29 22.88 4.50
N SER A 279 -4.43 22.91 3.82
CA SER A 279 -5.21 21.71 3.48
C SER A 279 -5.91 21.89 2.15
N ARG A 280 -6.04 20.81 1.35
CA ARG A 280 -6.75 20.76 0.06
C ARG A 280 -7.69 19.57 0.03
N ASP A 281 -8.84 19.73 -0.61
CA ASP A 281 -9.82 18.66 -0.83
C ASP A 281 -9.37 17.75 -1.99
N ILE A 282 -8.27 17.02 -1.75
CA ILE A 282 -7.69 16.03 -2.64
C ILE A 282 -7.40 14.80 -1.79
N GLY A 283 -8.28 13.79 -1.92
CA GLY A 283 -8.10 12.49 -1.27
C GLY A 283 -7.12 11.62 -2.03
N SER A 284 -6.43 10.73 -1.34
CA SER A 284 -5.49 9.81 -1.96
C SER A 284 -5.36 8.51 -1.18
N LEU A 285 -5.55 7.38 -1.88
CA LEU A 285 -5.14 6.06 -1.43
C LEU A 285 -3.68 5.78 -1.83
N GLY A 286 -3.23 6.33 -2.96
CA GLY A 286 -1.93 6.03 -3.56
C GLY A 286 -0.74 6.64 -2.83
N GLY A 287 -0.92 7.76 -2.16
CA GLY A 287 0.13 8.44 -1.41
C GLY A 287 0.62 9.74 -2.03
N ILE A 288 1.67 10.28 -1.42
CA ILE A 288 2.26 11.58 -1.75
C ILE A 288 3.77 11.48 -1.91
N ALA A 289 4.35 12.44 -2.63
CA ALA A 289 5.79 12.67 -2.69
C ALA A 289 6.07 14.17 -2.60
N ILE A 290 7.28 14.54 -2.21
CA ILE A 290 7.71 15.94 -2.17
C ILE A 290 9.05 16.13 -2.86
N ASP A 291 9.24 17.30 -3.45
CA ASP A 291 10.54 17.85 -3.79
C ASP A 291 10.80 19.12 -2.95
N ARG A 292 11.76 19.95 -3.34
CA ARG A 292 12.11 21.17 -2.58
C ARG A 292 10.98 22.19 -2.56
N GLU A 293 10.17 22.26 -3.62
CA GLU A 293 9.17 23.33 -3.84
C GLU A 293 7.74 22.79 -3.88
N ARG A 294 7.54 21.48 -4.19
CA ARG A 294 6.25 20.92 -4.53
C ARG A 294 5.89 19.71 -3.70
N LEU A 295 4.59 19.51 -3.55
CA LEU A 295 4.00 18.28 -3.10
C LEU A 295 3.22 17.68 -4.29
N TYR A 296 3.43 16.39 -4.53
CA TYR A 296 2.73 15.60 -5.53
C TYR A 296 1.80 14.62 -4.85
N VAL A 297 0.59 14.49 -5.39
CA VAL A 297 -0.42 13.54 -4.89
C VAL A 297 -1.17 12.92 -6.06
N THR A 298 -1.38 11.61 -6.03
CA THR A 298 -2.31 10.93 -6.94
C THR A 298 -3.67 10.88 -6.26
N ASP A 299 -4.69 11.52 -6.84
CA ASP A 299 -6.03 11.51 -6.27
C ASP A 299 -6.74 10.16 -6.44
N ASP A 300 -7.85 9.98 -5.74
CA ASP A 300 -8.63 8.73 -5.77
C ASP A 300 -9.25 8.44 -7.15
N ALA A 301 -9.29 9.42 -8.06
CA ALA A 301 -9.68 9.25 -9.45
C ALA A 301 -8.51 8.88 -10.40
N GLY A 302 -7.28 8.86 -9.88
CA GLY A 302 -6.07 8.52 -10.62
C GLY A 302 -5.45 9.68 -11.40
N ALA A 303 -5.70 10.93 -11.00
CA ALA A 303 -4.99 12.09 -11.53
C ALA A 303 -3.83 12.48 -10.59
N VAL A 304 -2.72 12.91 -11.18
CA VAL A 304 -1.56 13.45 -10.45
C VAL A 304 -1.70 14.96 -10.34
N HIS A 305 -1.60 15.48 -9.13
CA HIS A 305 -1.58 16.91 -8.84
C HIS A 305 -0.20 17.33 -8.35
N ALA A 306 0.26 18.50 -8.77
CA ALA A 306 1.36 19.19 -8.13
C ALA A 306 0.82 20.42 -7.41
N LEU A 307 1.22 20.56 -6.15
CA LEU A 307 0.84 21.66 -5.30
C LEU A 307 2.12 22.40 -4.84
N ASP A 308 2.06 23.71 -4.70
CA ASP A 308 3.09 24.45 -3.99
C ASP A 308 3.19 23.93 -2.55
N ARG A 309 4.36 23.50 -2.13
CA ARG A 309 4.54 22.83 -0.84
C ARG A 309 4.29 23.74 0.35
N SER A 310 4.55 25.03 0.22
CA SER A 310 4.41 25.99 1.30
C SER A 310 2.98 26.50 1.50
N THR A 311 2.19 26.57 0.43
CA THR A 311 0.85 27.17 0.43
C THR A 311 -0.27 26.19 0.07
N GLY A 312 0.08 25.05 -0.52
CA GLY A 312 -0.87 24.11 -1.09
C GLY A 312 -1.57 24.62 -2.36
N ALA A 313 -1.10 25.72 -2.98
CA ALA A 313 -1.66 26.22 -4.22
C ALA A 313 -1.47 25.19 -5.35
N SER A 314 -2.52 24.98 -6.18
CA SER A 314 -2.42 24.09 -7.32
C SER A 314 -1.52 24.68 -8.39
N LEU A 315 -0.51 23.93 -8.82
CA LEU A 315 0.41 24.28 -9.90
C LEU A 315 -0.02 23.65 -11.22
N TRP A 316 -0.28 22.34 -11.20
CA TRP A 316 -0.81 21.61 -12.35
C TRP A 316 -1.56 20.35 -11.92
N LYS A 317 -2.39 19.84 -12.82
CA LYS A 317 -3.08 18.55 -12.71
C LYS A 317 -2.91 17.77 -14.01
N GLN A 318 -2.64 16.46 -13.89
CA GLN A 318 -2.50 15.55 -15.02
C GLN A 318 -3.37 14.30 -14.80
N ASP A 319 -4.39 14.11 -15.64
CA ASP A 319 -5.43 13.08 -15.52
C ASP A 319 -5.44 12.04 -16.65
N LYS A 320 -4.56 12.16 -17.64
CA LYS A 320 -4.55 11.26 -18.81
C LYS A 320 -4.22 9.79 -18.46
N LEU A 321 -3.71 9.50 -17.25
CA LEU A 321 -3.47 8.16 -16.74
C LEU A 321 -4.58 7.66 -15.79
N ALA A 322 -5.65 8.41 -15.55
CA ALA A 322 -6.70 8.05 -14.58
C ALA A 322 -7.32 6.65 -14.81
N LYS A 323 -7.41 6.21 -16.08
CA LYS A 323 -7.92 4.87 -16.44
C LYS A 323 -6.86 3.78 -16.42
N ARG A 324 -5.65 4.05 -15.94
CA ARG A 324 -4.55 3.07 -15.87
C ARG A 324 -4.23 2.62 -14.45
N PHE A 325 -5.02 3.07 -13.47
CA PHE A 325 -4.87 2.66 -12.06
C PHE A 325 -3.46 2.90 -11.52
N ILE A 326 -3.00 4.14 -11.66
CA ILE A 326 -1.66 4.53 -11.19
C ILE A 326 -1.60 4.55 -9.66
N GLY A 327 -0.45 4.13 -9.12
CA GLY A 327 -0.12 4.24 -7.71
C GLY A 327 0.29 5.65 -7.27
N GLY A 328 0.81 5.75 -6.05
CA GLY A 328 1.35 7.01 -5.51
C GLY A 328 2.58 7.50 -6.27
N PRO A 329 2.78 8.82 -6.32
CA PRO A 329 3.93 9.41 -6.98
C PRO A 329 5.21 9.20 -6.18
N GLN A 330 6.35 9.16 -6.87
CA GLN A 330 7.69 9.13 -6.28
C GLN A 330 8.65 9.96 -7.12
N MET A 331 9.59 10.64 -6.49
CA MET A 331 10.67 11.28 -7.22
C MET A 331 11.62 10.24 -7.81
N VAL A 332 11.87 10.32 -9.12
CA VAL A 332 12.74 9.42 -9.89
C VAL A 332 13.77 10.30 -10.59
N GLY A 333 14.92 10.49 -9.98
CA GLY A 333 15.81 11.60 -10.31
C GLY A 333 15.08 12.93 -10.05
N ASP A 334 15.10 13.82 -11.04
CA ASP A 334 14.41 15.11 -10.99
C ASP A 334 12.97 15.06 -11.54
N GLN A 335 12.44 13.89 -11.85
CA GLN A 335 11.11 13.71 -12.43
C GLN A 335 10.13 13.12 -11.42
N VAL A 336 8.83 13.31 -11.65
CA VAL A 336 7.77 12.66 -10.89
C VAL A 336 7.40 11.35 -11.57
N GLY A 337 7.63 10.22 -10.91
CA GLY A 337 7.29 8.90 -11.41
C GLY A 337 6.01 8.36 -10.81
N VAL A 338 5.15 7.76 -11.65
CA VAL A 338 4.02 6.94 -11.23
C VAL A 338 4.03 5.62 -11.97
N VAL A 339 3.68 4.54 -11.29
CA VAL A 339 3.62 3.20 -11.89
C VAL A 339 2.15 2.81 -12.06
N ASP A 340 1.80 2.31 -13.23
CA ASP A 340 0.44 1.87 -13.54
C ASP A 340 0.23 0.37 -13.20
N ALA A 341 -1.02 -0.09 -13.32
CA ALA A 341 -1.39 -1.47 -13.01
C ALA A 341 -0.76 -2.53 -13.94
N GLU A 342 -0.19 -2.12 -15.07
CA GLU A 342 0.59 -2.99 -15.98
C GLU A 342 2.11 -2.91 -15.69
N GLY A 343 2.51 -2.28 -14.59
CA GLY A 343 3.92 -2.13 -14.20
C GLY A 343 4.68 -1.10 -15.04
N GLY A 344 4.00 -0.32 -15.87
CA GLY A 344 4.62 0.75 -16.65
C GLY A 344 4.95 1.95 -15.78
N LEU A 345 6.22 2.37 -15.75
CA LEU A 345 6.60 3.64 -15.14
C LEU A 345 6.39 4.79 -16.13
N HIS A 346 5.71 5.83 -15.69
CA HIS A 346 5.52 7.08 -16.39
C HIS A 346 6.22 8.21 -15.63
N LEU A 347 7.07 8.96 -16.32
CA LEU A 347 7.76 10.13 -15.77
C LEU A 347 7.06 11.40 -16.23
N LEU A 348 6.77 12.27 -15.28
CA LEU A 348 6.17 13.57 -15.51
C LEU A 348 7.16 14.68 -15.14
N SER A 349 7.16 15.74 -15.95
CA SER A 349 7.89 16.97 -15.62
C SER A 349 7.33 17.61 -14.35
N PRO A 350 8.15 17.92 -13.35
CA PRO A 350 7.71 18.60 -12.12
C PRO A 350 7.18 20.00 -12.41
N VAL A 351 7.57 20.61 -13.53
CA VAL A 351 7.22 21.99 -13.87
C VAL A 351 5.78 22.12 -14.37
N ASN A 352 5.34 21.21 -15.25
CA ASN A 352 4.05 21.33 -15.94
C ASN A 352 3.25 20.02 -16.07
N GLY A 353 3.73 18.91 -15.51
CA GLY A 353 3.06 17.62 -15.59
C GLY A 353 3.09 16.93 -16.96
N ALA A 354 3.88 17.43 -17.92
CA ALA A 354 4.04 16.78 -19.22
C ALA A 354 4.73 15.41 -19.09
N TYR A 355 4.32 14.42 -19.88
CA TYR A 355 4.96 13.11 -19.92
C TYR A 355 6.30 13.19 -20.62
N VAL A 356 7.39 12.98 -19.89
CA VAL A 356 8.77 13.17 -20.36
C VAL A 356 9.55 11.88 -20.52
N GLY A 357 9.06 10.77 -19.98
CA GLY A 357 9.69 9.47 -20.11
C GLY A 357 8.73 8.33 -19.76
N ARG A 358 9.01 7.14 -20.28
CA ARG A 358 8.26 5.92 -20.01
C ARG A 358 9.13 4.69 -20.18
N VAL A 359 8.91 3.70 -19.31
CA VAL A 359 9.50 2.37 -19.46
C VAL A 359 8.52 1.30 -19.01
N ALA A 360 8.40 0.23 -19.79
CA ALA A 360 7.65 -0.97 -19.41
C ALA A 360 8.53 -1.89 -18.55
N THR A 361 7.90 -2.67 -17.68
CA THR A 361 8.59 -3.66 -16.84
C THR A 361 8.04 -5.08 -17.07
N ASP A 362 7.71 -5.82 -16.02
CA ASP A 362 7.26 -7.21 -16.09
C ASP A 362 5.74 -7.38 -16.42
N GLY A 363 5.03 -6.29 -16.65
CA GLY A 363 3.59 -6.33 -16.95
C GLY A 363 2.69 -6.54 -15.73
N SER A 364 3.22 -6.45 -14.51
CA SER A 364 2.52 -6.71 -13.27
C SER A 364 2.44 -5.46 -12.37
N ALA A 365 1.29 -5.29 -11.70
CA ALA A 365 1.05 -4.16 -10.82
C ALA A 365 2.09 -4.07 -9.69
N PRO A 366 2.48 -2.86 -9.27
CA PRO A 366 3.31 -2.67 -8.09
C PRO A 366 2.53 -3.02 -6.82
N THR A 367 3.21 -3.56 -5.81
CA THR A 367 2.62 -3.92 -4.51
C THR A 367 2.62 -2.77 -3.51
N SER A 368 3.31 -1.70 -3.83
CA SER A 368 3.42 -0.47 -3.02
C SER A 368 3.75 0.74 -3.91
N GLN A 369 3.69 1.92 -3.33
CA GLN A 369 4.31 3.11 -3.91
C GLN A 369 5.80 2.81 -4.18
N PRO A 370 6.37 3.26 -5.32
CA PRO A 370 7.80 3.11 -5.57
C PRO A 370 8.64 3.74 -4.46
N VAL A 371 9.79 3.15 -4.16
CA VAL A 371 10.74 3.63 -3.15
C VAL A 371 11.91 4.32 -3.87
N ALA A 372 12.32 5.49 -3.38
CA ALA A 372 13.46 6.21 -3.94
C ALA A 372 14.75 5.42 -3.79
N MET A 373 15.60 5.50 -4.79
CA MET A 373 17.01 5.09 -4.75
C MET A 373 17.87 6.15 -5.42
N ILE A 374 19.18 6.10 -5.22
CA ILE A 374 20.09 7.06 -5.83
C ILE A 374 19.97 7.01 -7.37
N GLY A 375 19.55 8.12 -7.96
CA GLY A 375 19.36 8.28 -9.41
C GLY A 375 18.17 7.52 -9.98
N GLY A 376 17.19 7.10 -9.15
CA GLY A 376 16.05 6.35 -9.64
C GLY A 376 15.02 5.98 -8.58
N ALA A 377 14.28 4.94 -8.87
CA ALA A 377 13.31 4.34 -7.96
C ALA A 377 13.20 2.83 -8.17
N MET A 378 12.62 2.15 -7.20
CA MET A 378 12.32 0.72 -7.30
C MET A 378 11.00 0.36 -6.64
N TRP A 379 10.47 -0.80 -7.02
CA TRP A 379 9.31 -1.42 -6.40
C TRP A 379 9.33 -2.93 -6.57
N GLN A 380 8.48 -3.59 -5.84
CA GLN A 380 8.19 -5.01 -6.05
C GLN A 380 6.87 -5.14 -6.80
N SER A 381 6.81 -6.01 -7.81
CA SER A 381 5.59 -6.32 -8.53
C SER A 381 4.82 -7.46 -7.86
N ALA A 382 3.53 -7.57 -8.12
CA ALA A 382 2.69 -8.65 -7.63
C ALA A 382 3.14 -10.03 -8.17
N ALA A 383 3.74 -10.08 -9.35
CA ALA A 383 4.36 -11.28 -9.91
C ALA A 383 5.64 -11.70 -9.17
N GLY A 384 6.21 -10.80 -8.36
CA GLY A 384 7.36 -11.07 -7.51
C GLY A 384 8.71 -10.59 -8.06
N ALA A 385 8.70 -9.75 -9.07
CA ALA A 385 9.90 -9.08 -9.53
C ALA A 385 10.20 -7.84 -8.68
N LEU A 386 11.43 -7.70 -8.22
CA LEU A 386 12.00 -6.47 -7.71
C LEU A 386 12.58 -5.71 -8.90
N VAL A 387 12.08 -4.52 -9.18
CA VAL A 387 12.42 -3.74 -10.38
C VAL A 387 13.12 -2.45 -9.96
N ALA A 388 14.33 -2.23 -10.47
CA ALA A 388 15.10 -1.01 -10.27
C ALA A 388 15.17 -0.20 -11.56
N ILE A 389 14.76 1.05 -11.50
CA ILE A 389 14.80 1.99 -12.64
C ILE A 389 15.81 3.09 -12.34
N ARG A 390 16.58 3.46 -13.37
CA ARG A 390 17.40 4.68 -13.37
C ARG A 390 17.00 5.60 -14.51
N VAL A 391 17.24 6.87 -14.32
CA VAL A 391 17.07 7.91 -15.35
C VAL A 391 18.44 8.29 -15.85
N ARG A 392 18.57 8.34 -17.20
CA ARG A 392 19.78 8.79 -17.91
C ARG A 392 19.52 10.11 -18.60
#